data_eef1542d69795015e2501dbe01159e75
#
_entry.id   eef1542d69795015e2501dbe01159e75
#
_cell.length_a   1.000
_cell.length_b   1.000
_cell.length_c   1.000
_cell.angle_alpha   90.00
_cell.angle_beta   90.00
_cell.angle_gamma   90.00
#
_symmetry.space_group_name_H-M   'P 1'
#
loop_
_entity.id
_entity.type
_entity.pdbx_description
1 polymer ?
#
loop_
_entity_poly.entity_id
_entity_poly.type
_entity_poly.pdbx_seq_one_letter_code
_entity_poly.pdbx_strand_id
1 'polypeptide(L)'
;MTAQAGGGPRVPALPGAGGSSAGAGRDGNSGGGWSGVPKIEVTDDLESACKSLLAIRDPGVRQAALVRFLSALPVERWGTFLVSMKRLGDRGEFEDQPGSFLAALGLMESTLTFMVQRNPKDLLSLVSEARDGQEMNDDAERDEGTATMALRFWAGHDFPAAMAYFEKELSGLPADKQREAAAGLGREFVKRDPSAAFAWIKGLPGEIQETVAHGAFQTLSHVDSAAALKFLVTEKELPNRPDFAEAMAKGWAATKPEEALAWAKGLPDDLSAKAVTGAMEHLVEKDFALAVREAGSLPPAQQDAALLALSDGLNDDDPARVEQVLKLVGEAAEGPGRAEAAKQALDDWTRQDPEAASAWLAAQPAGQTREAAIEGLAGAAVDAKKDPEAGLEWTAVLTDPSHRGQLLKANVAQWAKYDAAAARSWVQSSVRLTDADREVLLPLTRKE
;
A
#
# COMPACT_ATOMS: atom_id res chain seq x y z
N MET A 1 -24.62 12.71 34.83
CA MET A 1 -25.13 11.60 34.02
C MET A 1 -23.91 10.81 33.60
N THR A 2 -23.74 9.66 34.18
CA THR A 2 -22.57 8.78 34.11
C THR A 2 -22.55 8.01 32.80
N ALA A 3 -21.47 8.17 31.99
CA ALA A 3 -21.25 7.37 30.79
C ALA A 3 -20.77 5.96 31.20
N GLN A 4 -21.50 4.95 30.75
CA GLN A 4 -21.12 3.55 30.86
C GLN A 4 -19.98 3.24 29.90
N ALA A 5 -18.87 2.74 30.44
CA ALA A 5 -17.80 2.15 29.67
C ALA A 5 -18.26 0.82 29.06
N GLY A 6 -18.16 0.70 27.73
CA GLY A 6 -18.44 -0.52 26.99
C GLY A 6 -17.38 -1.59 27.30
N GLY A 7 -17.83 -2.70 27.91
CA GLY A 7 -16.99 -3.84 28.18
C GLY A 7 -16.70 -4.62 26.90
N GLY A 8 -15.43 -4.69 26.50
CA GLY A 8 -14.93 -5.65 25.51
C GLY A 8 -15.10 -7.09 26.02
N PRO A 9 -15.08 -8.10 25.15
CA PRO A 9 -15.31 -9.47 25.54
C PRO A 9 -14.24 -9.94 26.54
N ARG A 10 -14.68 -10.33 27.73
CA ARG A 10 -13.83 -10.96 28.75
C ARG A 10 -13.42 -12.34 28.25
N VAL A 11 -12.14 -12.51 27.99
CA VAL A 11 -11.53 -13.83 27.75
C VAL A 11 -11.64 -14.63 29.07
N PRO A 12 -12.18 -15.85 29.05
CA PRO A 12 -12.26 -16.68 30.24
C PRO A 12 -10.86 -17.01 30.75
N ALA A 13 -10.63 -16.89 32.05
CA ALA A 13 -9.39 -17.28 32.68
C ALA A 13 -9.12 -18.78 32.46
N LEU A 14 -7.92 -19.11 32.01
CA LEU A 14 -7.47 -20.49 31.84
C LEU A 14 -7.48 -21.22 33.19
N PRO A 15 -8.05 -22.43 33.31
CA PRO A 15 -7.96 -23.21 34.52
C PRO A 15 -6.52 -23.72 34.71
N GLY A 16 -5.83 -23.25 35.75
CA GLY A 16 -4.53 -23.79 36.12
C GLY A 16 -3.44 -22.85 36.63
N ALA A 17 -3.72 -21.58 36.94
CA ALA A 17 -2.74 -20.68 37.57
C ALA A 17 -3.01 -20.57 39.08
N GLY A 18 -2.68 -21.61 39.83
CA GLY A 18 -2.61 -21.60 41.28
C GLY A 18 -1.27 -22.22 41.70
N GLY A 19 -0.34 -21.38 42.21
CA GLY A 19 0.94 -21.87 42.70
C GLY A 19 0.80 -22.61 43.99
N SER A 20 1.68 -23.61 44.21
CA SER A 20 2.36 -23.84 45.47
C SER A 20 3.19 -25.14 45.46
N SER A 21 4.45 -25.02 45.75
CA SER A 21 5.38 -25.89 46.48
C SER A 21 5.20 -27.41 46.51
N ALA A 22 6.29 -28.06 46.09
CA ALA A 22 6.95 -29.27 46.62
C ALA A 22 6.13 -30.42 47.25
N GLY A 23 6.25 -31.60 46.65
CA GLY A 23 5.89 -32.86 47.24
C GLY A 23 5.98 -34.01 46.24
N ALA A 24 7.03 -34.86 46.42
CA ALA A 24 7.22 -36.07 45.62
C ALA A 24 6.12 -37.11 45.88
N GLY A 25 5.69 -37.78 44.81
CA GLY A 25 5.20 -39.15 44.97
C GLY A 25 3.87 -39.46 44.31
N ARG A 26 3.94 -40.44 43.39
CA ARG A 26 2.94 -41.42 42.99
C ARG A 26 1.99 -41.12 41.82
N ASP A 27 2.14 -41.99 40.86
CA ASP A 27 1.21 -42.36 39.79
C ASP A 27 -0.27 -42.24 40.14
N GLY A 28 -0.99 -41.47 39.34
CA GLY A 28 -2.42 -41.32 39.48
C GLY A 28 -3.00 -40.61 38.26
N ASN A 29 -3.63 -41.36 37.42
CA ASN A 29 -4.49 -40.99 36.27
C ASN A 29 -5.32 -39.72 36.55
N SER A 30 -4.84 -38.53 36.17
CA SER A 30 -5.60 -37.28 36.28
C SER A 30 -6.27 -36.92 34.95
N GLY A 31 -7.26 -37.74 34.55
CA GLY A 31 -8.05 -37.59 33.33
C GLY A 31 -9.19 -36.56 33.42
N GLY A 32 -9.16 -35.61 34.35
CA GLY A 32 -10.32 -34.73 34.61
C GLY A 32 -10.43 -33.43 33.79
N GLY A 33 -9.38 -32.96 33.12
CA GLY A 33 -9.36 -31.63 32.49
C GLY A 33 -9.72 -31.56 31.00
N TRP A 34 -9.66 -32.66 30.27
CA TRP A 34 -9.79 -32.70 28.80
C TRP A 34 -10.95 -33.59 28.31
N SER A 35 -11.96 -33.88 29.14
CA SER A 35 -13.09 -34.70 28.76
C SER A 35 -13.89 -34.01 27.63
N GLY A 36 -14.04 -34.68 26.49
CA GLY A 36 -14.74 -34.14 25.32
C GLY A 36 -13.90 -33.26 24.40
N VAL A 37 -12.66 -32.97 24.74
CA VAL A 37 -11.76 -32.19 23.87
C VAL A 37 -10.96 -33.12 22.96
N PRO A 38 -11.02 -32.98 21.62
CA PRO A 38 -10.24 -33.78 20.70
C PRO A 38 -8.73 -33.70 20.98
N LYS A 39 -8.04 -34.83 20.87
CA LYS A 39 -6.58 -34.88 20.91
C LYS A 39 -6.05 -34.78 19.50
N ILE A 40 -5.32 -33.67 19.20
CA ILE A 40 -4.55 -33.54 17.95
C ILE A 40 -3.16 -34.09 18.22
N GLU A 41 -2.74 -35.05 17.39
CA GLU A 41 -1.42 -35.66 17.52
C GLU A 41 -0.33 -34.70 17.07
N VAL A 42 0.78 -34.65 17.81
CA VAL A 42 1.97 -33.88 17.44
C VAL A 42 2.77 -34.74 16.47
N THR A 43 2.69 -34.41 15.19
CA THR A 43 3.45 -35.05 14.10
C THR A 43 4.39 -34.06 13.45
N ASP A 44 5.18 -34.50 12.47
CA ASP A 44 6.02 -33.59 11.68
C ASP A 44 5.19 -32.73 10.71
N ASP A 45 4.00 -33.18 10.31
CA ASP A 45 3.04 -32.44 9.50
C ASP A 45 2.19 -31.51 10.38
N LEU A 46 2.68 -30.29 10.60
CA LEU A 46 1.99 -29.26 11.37
C LEU A 46 0.85 -28.59 10.60
N GLU A 47 0.86 -28.64 9.26
CA GLU A 47 -0.26 -28.16 8.44
C GLU A 47 -1.49 -29.04 8.63
N SER A 48 -1.32 -30.35 8.70
CA SER A 48 -2.41 -31.28 9.02
C SER A 48 -2.99 -31.05 10.41
N ALA A 49 -2.15 -30.71 11.39
CA ALA A 49 -2.61 -30.32 12.72
C ALA A 49 -3.45 -29.04 12.68
N CYS A 50 -3.01 -28.01 11.94
CA CYS A 50 -3.79 -26.78 11.73
C CYS A 50 -5.17 -27.08 11.11
N LYS A 51 -5.21 -27.87 10.04
CA LYS A 51 -6.47 -28.26 9.37
C LYS A 51 -7.39 -29.02 10.33
N SER A 52 -6.84 -29.91 11.15
CA SER A 52 -7.61 -30.66 12.15
C SER A 52 -8.21 -29.74 13.23
N LEU A 53 -7.47 -28.73 13.68
CA LEU A 53 -7.97 -27.73 14.63
C LEU A 53 -9.08 -26.88 14.00
N LEU A 54 -8.92 -26.46 12.76
CA LEU A 54 -9.91 -25.65 12.04
C LEU A 54 -11.20 -26.42 11.75
N ALA A 55 -11.12 -27.72 11.56
CA ALA A 55 -12.29 -28.59 11.36
C ALA A 55 -13.21 -28.67 12.59
N ILE A 56 -12.73 -28.28 13.77
CA ILE A 56 -13.55 -28.22 15.00
C ILE A 56 -14.48 -27.00 14.91
N ARG A 57 -15.78 -27.23 14.77
CA ARG A 57 -16.80 -26.19 14.58
C ARG A 57 -17.03 -25.33 15.82
N ASP A 58 -17.05 -25.92 17.01
CA ASP A 58 -17.25 -25.19 18.26
C ASP A 58 -15.99 -24.40 18.63
N PRO A 59 -16.06 -23.06 18.75
CA PRO A 59 -14.89 -22.22 19.06
C PRO A 59 -14.25 -22.54 20.41
N GLY A 60 -15.05 -22.86 21.44
CA GLY A 60 -14.54 -23.20 22.76
C GLY A 60 -13.82 -24.54 22.79
N VAL A 61 -14.38 -25.55 22.12
CA VAL A 61 -13.74 -26.86 21.96
C VAL A 61 -12.47 -26.74 21.13
N ARG A 62 -12.47 -25.93 20.08
CA ARG A 62 -11.28 -25.67 19.25
C ARG A 62 -10.18 -25.00 20.06
N GLN A 63 -10.50 -23.99 20.86
CA GLN A 63 -9.53 -23.32 21.73
C GLN A 63 -8.94 -24.29 22.77
N ALA A 64 -9.78 -25.13 23.37
CA ALA A 64 -9.31 -26.13 24.33
C ALA A 64 -8.39 -27.19 23.64
N ALA A 65 -8.73 -27.63 22.42
CA ALA A 65 -7.92 -28.53 21.63
C ALA A 65 -6.56 -27.90 21.23
N LEU A 66 -6.58 -26.62 20.88
CA LEU A 66 -5.35 -25.85 20.58
C LEU A 66 -4.45 -25.78 21.82
N VAL A 67 -4.97 -25.38 22.97
CA VAL A 67 -4.20 -25.32 24.23
C VAL A 67 -3.59 -26.67 24.58
N ARG A 68 -4.37 -27.76 24.41
CA ARG A 68 -3.90 -29.13 24.60
C ARG A 68 -2.79 -29.50 23.63
N PHE A 69 -2.93 -29.15 22.35
CA PHE A 69 -1.93 -29.40 21.31
C PHE A 69 -0.64 -28.62 21.58
N LEU A 70 -0.72 -27.30 21.79
CA LEU A 70 0.43 -26.43 22.05
C LEU A 70 1.17 -26.80 23.35
N SER A 71 0.44 -27.31 24.34
CA SER A 71 1.07 -27.80 25.60
C SER A 71 1.90 -29.07 25.37
N ALA A 72 1.61 -29.83 24.30
CA ALA A 72 2.35 -31.04 23.93
C ALA A 72 3.42 -30.77 22.84
N LEU A 73 3.30 -29.67 22.10
CA LEU A 73 4.23 -29.30 21.05
C LEU A 73 5.52 -28.75 21.66
N PRO A 74 6.71 -29.26 21.31
CA PRO A 74 7.99 -28.71 21.74
C PRO A 74 8.12 -27.24 21.38
N VAL A 75 8.73 -26.44 22.27
CA VAL A 75 8.87 -24.98 22.12
C VAL A 75 9.59 -24.63 20.81
N GLU A 76 10.60 -25.40 20.43
CA GLU A 76 11.41 -25.24 19.21
C GLU A 76 10.57 -25.37 17.93
N ARG A 77 9.38 -25.94 18.01
CA ARG A 77 8.45 -26.11 16.87
C ARG A 77 7.32 -25.09 16.81
N TRP A 78 7.25 -24.18 17.78
CA TRP A 78 6.20 -23.17 17.83
C TRP A 78 6.25 -22.21 16.63
N GLY A 79 7.48 -21.76 16.28
CA GLY A 79 7.69 -20.91 15.10
C GLY A 79 7.22 -21.60 13.81
N THR A 80 7.60 -22.87 13.62
CA THR A 80 7.18 -23.67 12.46
C THR A 80 5.66 -23.84 12.41
N PHE A 81 4.99 -24.00 13.55
CA PHE A 81 3.52 -24.09 13.60
C PHE A 81 2.85 -22.79 13.16
N LEU A 82 3.34 -21.63 13.60
CA LEU A 82 2.84 -20.32 13.18
C LEU A 82 3.03 -20.09 11.67
N VAL A 83 4.21 -20.43 11.14
CA VAL A 83 4.50 -20.36 9.70
C VAL A 83 3.58 -21.28 8.91
N SER A 84 3.31 -22.51 9.41
CA SER A 84 2.40 -23.44 8.75
C SER A 84 0.97 -22.91 8.68
N MET A 85 0.49 -22.27 9.75
CA MET A 85 -0.83 -21.63 9.77
C MET A 85 -0.94 -20.50 8.75
N LYS A 86 0.10 -19.66 8.67
CA LYS A 86 0.15 -18.55 7.72
C LYS A 86 0.12 -19.06 6.28
N ARG A 87 0.95 -20.06 5.93
CA ARG A 87 0.97 -20.66 4.59
C ARG A 87 -0.38 -21.21 4.14
N LEU A 88 -1.14 -21.81 5.05
CA LEU A 88 -2.49 -22.28 4.75
C LEU A 88 -3.43 -21.13 4.41
N GLY A 89 -3.27 -19.99 5.10
CA GLY A 89 -3.99 -18.74 4.79
C GLY A 89 -3.63 -18.18 3.42
N ASP A 90 -2.33 -18.08 3.13
CA ASP A 90 -1.81 -17.52 1.88
C ASP A 90 -2.22 -18.34 0.64
N ARG A 91 -2.41 -19.65 0.80
CA ARG A 91 -2.90 -20.55 -0.27
C ARG A 91 -4.41 -20.50 -0.48
N GLY A 92 -5.15 -19.66 0.26
CA GLY A 92 -6.60 -19.59 0.17
C GLY A 92 -7.35 -20.84 0.68
N GLU A 93 -6.66 -21.78 1.35
CA GLU A 93 -7.27 -23.04 1.82
C GLU A 93 -8.39 -22.81 2.86
N PHE A 94 -8.61 -21.55 3.26
CA PHE A 94 -9.67 -21.11 4.17
C PHE A 94 -10.84 -20.40 3.47
N GLU A 95 -10.79 -20.16 2.15
CA GLU A 95 -11.79 -19.35 1.45
C GLU A 95 -13.07 -20.16 1.10
N ASP A 96 -12.96 -21.46 0.95
CA ASP A 96 -14.06 -22.31 0.48
C ASP A 96 -15.18 -22.59 1.52
N GLN A 97 -15.04 -22.12 2.77
CA GLN A 97 -16.05 -22.33 3.81
C GLN A 97 -16.43 -21.00 4.51
N PRO A 98 -17.71 -20.61 4.54
CA PRO A 98 -18.16 -19.44 5.28
C PRO A 98 -17.73 -19.49 6.76
N GLY A 99 -16.95 -18.51 7.20
CA GLY A 99 -16.43 -18.42 8.57
C GLY A 99 -15.07 -19.08 8.83
N SER A 100 -14.46 -19.78 7.86
CA SER A 100 -13.14 -20.40 8.03
C SER A 100 -12.02 -19.39 8.16
N PHE A 101 -12.08 -18.27 7.45
CA PHE A 101 -11.14 -17.17 7.60
C PHE A 101 -11.14 -16.59 9.02
N LEU A 102 -12.33 -16.30 9.58
CA LEU A 102 -12.46 -15.81 10.96
C LEU A 102 -12.00 -16.86 11.98
N ALA A 103 -12.23 -18.14 11.67
CA ALA A 103 -11.76 -19.24 12.51
C ALA A 103 -10.24 -19.36 12.50
N ALA A 104 -9.59 -19.15 11.34
CA ALA A 104 -8.14 -19.15 11.19
C ALA A 104 -7.49 -17.97 11.93
N LEU A 105 -8.06 -16.77 11.79
CA LEU A 105 -7.61 -15.59 12.55
C LEU A 105 -7.71 -15.83 14.06
N GLY A 106 -8.85 -16.35 14.55
CA GLY A 106 -9.05 -16.67 15.96
C GLY A 106 -8.10 -17.76 16.46
N LEU A 107 -7.75 -18.72 15.61
CA LEU A 107 -6.78 -19.77 15.94
C LEU A 107 -5.37 -19.17 16.06
N MET A 108 -4.97 -18.30 15.14
CA MET A 108 -3.68 -17.60 15.18
C MET A 108 -3.56 -16.72 16.41
N GLU A 109 -4.57 -15.89 16.69
CA GLU A 109 -4.63 -15.06 17.89
C GLU A 109 -4.50 -15.87 19.18
N SER A 110 -5.26 -16.97 19.29
CA SER A 110 -5.21 -17.87 20.46
C SER A 110 -3.85 -18.54 20.61
N THR A 111 -3.19 -18.88 19.48
CA THR A 111 -1.85 -19.46 19.43
C THR A 111 -0.81 -18.48 19.95
N LEU A 112 -0.83 -17.25 19.43
CA LEU A 112 0.07 -16.18 19.87
C LEU A 112 -0.15 -15.83 21.33
N THR A 113 -1.40 -15.76 21.79
CA THR A 113 -1.75 -15.54 23.21
C THR A 113 -1.12 -16.61 24.10
N PHE A 114 -1.27 -17.87 23.74
CA PHE A 114 -0.71 -18.99 24.50
C PHE A 114 0.82 -18.91 24.55
N MET A 115 1.47 -18.66 23.41
CA MET A 115 2.92 -18.61 23.31
C MET A 115 3.51 -17.43 24.10
N VAL A 116 2.92 -16.23 23.95
CA VAL A 116 3.35 -15.02 24.67
C VAL A 116 3.20 -15.18 26.18
N GLN A 117 2.12 -15.81 26.67
CA GLN A 117 1.94 -16.05 28.10
C GLN A 117 2.94 -17.04 28.68
N ARG A 118 3.47 -17.97 27.87
CA ARG A 118 4.40 -19.01 28.31
C ARG A 118 5.86 -18.61 28.20
N ASN A 119 6.25 -18.10 27.04
CA ASN A 119 7.64 -17.73 26.77
C ASN A 119 7.75 -16.68 25.64
N PRO A 120 7.49 -15.42 25.95
CA PRO A 120 7.49 -14.36 24.92
C PRO A 120 8.86 -14.13 24.28
N LYS A 121 9.95 -14.39 25.01
CA LYS A 121 11.33 -14.14 24.50
C LYS A 121 11.73 -15.13 23.42
N ASP A 122 11.40 -16.40 23.60
CA ASP A 122 11.76 -17.43 22.64
C ASP A 122 10.87 -17.39 21.40
N LEU A 123 9.66 -16.81 21.49
CA LEU A 123 8.75 -16.69 20.37
C LEU A 123 9.36 -15.95 19.18
N LEU A 124 10.06 -14.84 19.44
CA LEU A 124 10.66 -14.01 18.38
C LEU A 124 11.85 -14.69 17.70
N SER A 125 12.72 -15.36 18.46
CA SER A 125 13.83 -16.13 17.91
C SER A 125 13.32 -17.33 17.11
N LEU A 126 12.35 -18.07 17.63
CA LEU A 126 11.74 -19.23 16.96
C LEU A 126 11.04 -18.86 15.64
N VAL A 127 10.39 -17.72 15.59
CA VAL A 127 9.75 -17.22 14.37
C VAL A 127 10.80 -16.78 13.34
N SER A 128 11.91 -16.17 13.78
CA SER A 128 13.02 -15.78 12.93
C SER A 128 13.72 -17.01 12.32
N GLU A 129 14.04 -18.01 13.15
CA GLU A 129 14.71 -19.25 12.71
C GLU A 129 13.88 -20.09 11.75
N ALA A 130 12.55 -20.14 11.95
CA ALA A 130 11.67 -20.89 11.06
C ALA A 130 11.60 -20.29 9.65
N ARG A 131 11.94 -19.02 9.49
CA ARG A 131 11.96 -18.30 8.19
C ARG A 131 13.28 -18.49 7.45
N ASP A 132 14.41 -18.48 8.15
CA ASP A 132 15.74 -18.55 7.54
C ASP A 132 16.05 -19.90 6.86
N GLY A 133 15.25 -20.93 7.12
CA GLY A 133 15.32 -22.24 6.47
C GLY A 133 14.61 -22.37 5.12
N GLN A 134 14.07 -21.28 4.55
CA GLN A 134 13.27 -21.31 3.30
C GLN A 134 13.82 -20.40 2.23
N GLU A 135 13.88 -20.96 0.98
CA GLU A 135 14.17 -20.20 -0.24
C GLU A 135 13.12 -19.09 -0.43
N MET A 136 13.62 -17.84 -0.54
CA MET A 136 12.79 -16.64 -0.73
C MET A 136 12.19 -16.64 -2.13
N ASN A 137 10.89 -16.67 -2.24
CA ASN A 137 10.15 -16.28 -3.44
C ASN A 137 9.84 -14.77 -3.39
N ASP A 138 9.78 -14.12 -4.56
CA ASP A 138 9.61 -12.67 -4.75
C ASP A 138 8.35 -12.02 -4.13
N ASP A 139 7.46 -12.78 -3.51
CA ASP A 139 6.28 -12.29 -2.79
C ASP A 139 6.58 -11.76 -1.36
N ALA A 140 7.85 -11.66 -0.97
CA ALA A 140 8.28 -11.28 0.39
C ALA A 140 7.94 -9.83 0.78
N GLU A 141 7.63 -8.95 -0.15
CA GLU A 141 7.26 -7.55 0.14
C GLU A 141 5.86 -7.37 0.74
N ARG A 142 4.97 -8.36 0.61
CA ARG A 142 3.60 -8.31 1.17
C ARG A 142 3.47 -8.88 2.56
N ASP A 143 4.55 -9.43 3.08
CA ASP A 143 4.51 -10.18 4.32
C ASP A 143 4.89 -9.33 5.52
N GLU A 144 3.89 -8.80 6.22
CA GLU A 144 4.10 -8.36 7.60
C GLU A 144 4.64 -9.57 8.38
N GLY A 145 5.96 -9.62 8.57
CA GLY A 145 6.65 -10.82 9.03
C GLY A 145 6.02 -11.37 10.29
N THR A 146 5.98 -12.67 10.44
CA THR A 146 5.43 -13.37 11.62
C THR A 146 6.07 -12.83 12.93
N ALA A 147 7.32 -12.35 12.88
CA ALA A 147 8.00 -11.69 13.99
C ALA A 147 7.36 -10.35 14.37
N THR A 148 6.98 -9.52 13.40
CA THR A 148 6.24 -8.26 13.63
C THR A 148 4.91 -8.54 14.30
N MET A 149 4.18 -9.55 13.83
CA MET A 149 2.89 -9.93 14.39
C MET A 149 3.06 -10.45 15.84
N ALA A 150 4.04 -11.30 16.10
CA ALA A 150 4.32 -11.82 17.44
C ALA A 150 4.69 -10.71 18.42
N LEU A 151 5.56 -9.78 18.02
CA LEU A 151 5.96 -8.67 18.88
C LEU A 151 4.82 -7.68 19.10
N ARG A 152 4.03 -7.39 18.06
CA ARG A 152 2.81 -6.56 18.17
C ARG A 152 1.83 -7.18 19.16
N PHE A 153 1.63 -8.48 19.08
CA PHE A 153 0.74 -9.20 19.98
C PHE A 153 1.24 -9.15 21.42
N TRP A 154 2.53 -9.37 21.63
CA TRP A 154 3.16 -9.22 22.95
C TRP A 154 3.02 -7.80 23.48
N ALA A 155 3.33 -6.79 22.68
CA ALA A 155 3.16 -5.39 23.03
C ALA A 155 1.72 -5.04 23.38
N GLY A 156 0.73 -5.67 22.75
CA GLY A 156 -0.68 -5.56 23.09
C GLY A 156 -1.00 -6.01 24.53
N HIS A 157 -0.29 -7.04 25.03
CA HIS A 157 -0.50 -7.61 26.37
C HIS A 157 0.41 -7.00 27.43
N ASP A 158 1.69 -6.86 27.15
CA ASP A 158 2.71 -6.32 28.07
C ASP A 158 3.66 -5.40 27.30
N PHE A 159 3.22 -4.18 27.05
CA PHE A 159 3.97 -3.20 26.28
C PHE A 159 5.32 -2.85 26.92
N PRO A 160 5.44 -2.61 28.26
CA PRO A 160 6.71 -2.30 28.88
C PRO A 160 7.75 -3.42 28.71
N ALA A 161 7.32 -4.69 28.82
CA ALA A 161 8.22 -5.82 28.65
C ALA A 161 8.65 -6.00 27.19
N ALA A 162 7.74 -5.82 26.23
CA ALA A 162 8.04 -5.88 24.81
C ALA A 162 9.01 -4.77 24.37
N MET A 163 8.83 -3.55 24.88
CA MET A 163 9.72 -2.41 24.61
C MET A 163 11.11 -2.63 25.21
N ALA A 164 11.18 -3.05 26.46
CA ALA A 164 12.47 -3.34 27.12
C ALA A 164 13.25 -4.48 26.42
N TYR A 165 12.52 -5.46 25.88
CA TYR A 165 13.12 -6.51 25.07
C TYR A 165 13.67 -5.96 23.75
N PHE A 166 12.90 -5.12 23.04
CA PHE A 166 13.36 -4.46 21.82
C PHE A 166 14.63 -3.65 22.06
N GLU A 167 14.65 -2.80 23.06
CA GLU A 167 15.79 -1.94 23.37
C GLU A 167 17.07 -2.75 23.70
N LYS A 168 16.92 -3.88 24.38
CA LYS A 168 18.05 -4.69 24.83
C LYS A 168 18.53 -5.70 23.79
N GLU A 169 17.63 -6.42 23.17
CA GLU A 169 17.96 -7.62 22.39
C GLU A 169 17.86 -7.37 20.87
N LEU A 170 16.87 -6.59 20.42
CA LEU A 170 16.58 -6.41 19.00
C LEU A 170 17.34 -5.24 18.37
N SER A 171 17.78 -4.25 19.13
CA SER A 171 18.57 -3.12 18.60
C SER A 171 19.92 -3.52 18.00
N GLY A 172 20.42 -4.69 18.34
CA GLY A 172 21.65 -5.28 17.79
C GLY A 172 21.46 -6.14 16.53
N LEU A 173 20.21 -6.36 16.09
CA LEU A 173 19.92 -7.16 14.90
C LEU A 173 20.16 -6.39 13.59
N PRO A 174 20.24 -7.09 12.44
CA PRO A 174 20.24 -6.47 11.12
C PRO A 174 19.04 -5.52 10.93
N ALA A 175 19.21 -4.50 10.08
CA ALA A 175 18.25 -3.42 9.92
C ALA A 175 16.84 -3.88 9.49
N ASP A 176 16.74 -4.93 8.65
CA ASP A 176 15.47 -5.54 8.24
C ASP A 176 14.70 -6.13 9.42
N LYS A 177 15.38 -6.85 10.31
CA LYS A 177 14.79 -7.45 11.53
C LYS A 177 14.41 -6.39 12.55
N GLN A 178 15.24 -5.35 12.72
CA GLN A 178 14.88 -4.21 13.55
C GLN A 178 13.64 -3.51 13.03
N ARG A 179 13.52 -3.32 11.71
CA ARG A 179 12.37 -2.68 11.06
C ARG A 179 11.07 -3.43 11.33
N GLU A 180 11.09 -4.75 11.13
CA GLU A 180 9.94 -5.61 11.41
C GLU A 180 9.50 -5.50 12.86
N ALA A 181 10.42 -5.61 13.79
CA ALA A 181 10.15 -5.53 15.23
C ALA A 181 9.63 -4.14 15.65
N ALA A 182 10.29 -3.08 15.18
CA ALA A 182 9.90 -1.71 15.47
C ALA A 182 8.51 -1.37 14.92
N ALA A 183 8.16 -1.88 13.72
CA ALA A 183 6.83 -1.68 13.13
C ALA A 183 5.72 -2.28 14.02
N GLY A 184 5.92 -3.48 14.55
CA GLY A 184 4.99 -4.09 15.49
C GLY A 184 4.79 -3.27 16.77
N LEU A 185 5.89 -2.81 17.38
CA LEU A 185 5.86 -1.96 18.56
C LEU A 185 5.24 -0.59 18.29
N GLY A 186 5.59 0.07 17.20
CA GLY A 186 5.08 1.39 16.84
C GLY A 186 3.56 1.42 16.73
N ARG A 187 2.97 0.40 16.12
CA ARG A 187 1.51 0.24 16.02
C ARG A 187 0.83 0.07 17.38
N GLU A 188 1.43 -0.62 18.31
CA GLU A 188 0.86 -0.77 19.66
C GLU A 188 1.13 0.45 20.54
N PHE A 189 2.29 1.09 20.36
CA PHE A 189 2.62 2.30 21.10
C PHE A 189 1.68 3.45 20.78
N VAL A 190 1.42 3.68 19.49
CA VAL A 190 0.57 4.78 19.07
C VAL A 190 -0.88 4.68 19.56
N LYS A 191 -1.39 3.48 19.82
CA LYS A 191 -2.71 3.27 20.43
C LYS A 191 -2.77 3.71 21.89
N ARG A 192 -1.64 3.73 22.59
CA ARG A 192 -1.53 4.04 24.02
C ARG A 192 -1.21 5.50 24.26
N ASP A 193 -0.18 5.99 23.58
CA ASP A 193 0.29 7.37 23.67
C ASP A 193 0.90 7.78 22.31
N PRO A 194 0.11 8.42 21.44
CA PRO A 194 0.57 8.87 20.14
C PRO A 194 1.80 9.78 20.21
N SER A 195 1.83 10.72 21.18
CA SER A 195 2.92 11.68 21.30
C SER A 195 4.25 11.00 21.69
N ALA A 196 4.19 10.12 22.67
CA ALA A 196 5.37 9.35 23.09
C ALA A 196 5.82 8.36 21.99
N ALA A 197 4.88 7.75 21.27
CA ALA A 197 5.16 6.86 20.15
C ALA A 197 5.94 7.55 19.03
N PHE A 198 5.47 8.71 18.58
CA PHE A 198 6.16 9.47 17.54
C PHE A 198 7.47 10.10 18.00
N ALA A 199 7.59 10.46 19.27
CA ALA A 199 8.89 10.87 19.85
C ALA A 199 9.90 9.72 19.81
N TRP A 200 9.48 8.50 20.15
CA TRP A 200 10.31 7.29 20.05
C TRP A 200 10.67 6.97 18.59
N ILE A 201 9.71 7.04 17.65
CA ILE A 201 9.93 6.81 16.23
C ILE A 201 10.99 7.76 15.67
N LYS A 202 10.96 9.05 16.05
CA LYS A 202 11.98 10.04 15.65
C LYS A 202 13.42 9.66 16.11
N GLY A 203 13.56 8.87 17.17
CA GLY A 203 14.84 8.34 17.65
C GLY A 203 15.35 7.10 16.93
N LEU A 204 14.54 6.49 16.04
CA LEU A 204 14.95 5.32 15.27
C LEU A 204 15.90 5.69 14.13
N PRO A 205 16.76 4.75 13.66
CA PRO A 205 17.55 4.95 12.43
C PRO A 205 16.67 5.31 11.24
N GLY A 206 17.14 6.20 10.35
CA GLY A 206 16.34 6.77 9.25
C GLY A 206 15.68 5.73 8.34
N GLU A 207 16.38 4.63 8.03
CA GLU A 207 15.86 3.54 7.21
C GLU A 207 14.64 2.81 7.83
N ILE A 208 14.55 2.83 9.17
CA ILE A 208 13.47 2.18 9.93
C ILE A 208 12.35 3.18 10.24
N GLN A 209 12.74 4.44 10.48
CA GLN A 209 11.85 5.50 10.94
C GLN A 209 10.64 5.69 10.04
N GLU A 210 10.84 5.76 8.74
CA GLU A 210 9.78 5.98 7.75
C GLU A 210 8.73 4.87 7.77
N THR A 211 9.18 3.61 7.70
CA THR A 211 8.28 2.44 7.72
C THR A 211 7.46 2.36 9.00
N VAL A 212 8.12 2.62 10.15
CA VAL A 212 7.45 2.57 11.46
C VAL A 212 6.49 3.73 11.63
N ALA A 213 6.86 4.95 11.19
CA ALA A 213 5.99 6.12 11.21
C ALA A 213 4.74 5.89 10.36
N HIS A 214 4.89 5.33 9.17
CA HIS A 214 3.77 4.99 8.28
C HIS A 214 2.79 4.02 8.96
N GLY A 215 3.27 2.89 9.46
CA GLY A 215 2.43 1.89 10.13
C GLY A 215 1.75 2.41 11.41
N ALA A 216 2.46 3.22 12.20
CA ALA A 216 1.92 3.85 13.40
C ALA A 216 0.83 4.86 13.06
N PHE A 217 1.07 5.73 12.06
CA PHE A 217 0.10 6.72 11.63
C PHE A 217 -1.16 6.07 11.04
N GLN A 218 -0.99 5.07 10.18
CA GLN A 218 -2.11 4.28 9.65
C GLN A 218 -2.94 3.66 10.77
N THR A 219 -2.29 3.09 11.79
CA THR A 219 -2.98 2.53 12.96
C THR A 219 -3.76 3.61 13.72
N LEU A 220 -3.14 4.77 13.97
CA LEU A 220 -3.79 5.89 14.64
C LEU A 220 -5.01 6.39 13.88
N SER A 221 -4.90 6.48 12.55
CA SER A 221 -6.01 6.91 11.67
C SER A 221 -7.23 5.99 11.79
N HIS A 222 -7.02 4.70 11.98
CA HIS A 222 -8.11 3.72 12.15
C HIS A 222 -8.71 3.73 13.57
N VAL A 223 -7.87 3.95 14.59
CA VAL A 223 -8.31 3.87 16.00
C VAL A 223 -8.89 5.19 16.48
N ASP A 224 -8.24 6.30 16.13
CA ASP A 224 -8.64 7.67 16.50
C ASP A 224 -8.26 8.63 15.38
N SER A 225 -9.13 8.75 14.38
CA SER A 225 -8.94 9.63 13.24
C SER A 225 -8.84 11.12 13.64
N ALA A 226 -9.51 11.53 14.71
CA ALA A 226 -9.44 12.90 15.20
C ALA A 226 -8.06 13.22 15.80
N ALA A 227 -7.49 12.27 16.56
CA ALA A 227 -6.13 12.38 17.06
C ALA A 227 -5.10 12.38 15.92
N ALA A 228 -5.28 11.51 14.92
CA ALA A 228 -4.41 11.46 13.74
C ALA A 228 -4.43 12.78 12.96
N LEU A 229 -5.60 13.35 12.72
CA LEU A 229 -5.79 14.65 12.07
C LEU A 229 -5.07 15.77 12.83
N LYS A 230 -5.29 15.84 14.14
CA LYS A 230 -4.62 16.84 15.00
C LYS A 230 -3.11 16.66 14.95
N PHE A 231 -2.65 15.44 15.06
CA PHE A 231 -1.22 15.10 15.05
C PHE A 231 -0.56 15.47 13.72
N LEU A 232 -1.20 15.16 12.60
CA LEU A 232 -0.75 15.52 11.26
C LEU A 232 -0.51 17.04 11.10
N VAL A 233 -1.38 17.84 11.65
CA VAL A 233 -1.28 19.32 11.55
C VAL A 233 -0.24 19.89 12.52
N THR A 234 -0.13 19.34 13.74
CA THR A 234 0.74 19.89 14.78
C THR A 234 2.19 19.43 14.68
N GLU A 235 2.44 18.20 14.27
CA GLU A 235 3.79 17.59 14.21
C GLU A 235 4.47 17.84 12.86
N LYS A 236 5.01 19.05 12.68
CA LYS A 236 5.65 19.47 11.42
C LYS A 236 6.86 18.64 11.01
N GLU A 237 7.53 18.00 11.97
CA GLU A 237 8.72 17.15 11.73
C GLU A 237 8.38 15.67 11.47
N LEU A 238 7.09 15.33 11.37
CA LEU A 238 6.69 13.97 11.01
C LEU A 238 7.14 13.67 9.58
N PRO A 239 7.93 12.61 9.33
CA PRO A 239 8.31 12.25 7.96
C PRO A 239 7.08 11.92 7.13
N ASN A 240 7.12 12.24 5.84
CA ASN A 240 6.06 11.92 4.87
C ASN A 240 4.66 12.43 5.24
N ARG A 241 4.56 13.55 5.95
CA ARG A 241 3.28 14.18 6.33
C ARG A 241 2.31 14.37 5.16
N PRO A 242 2.75 14.86 3.99
CA PRO A 242 1.86 15.03 2.84
C PRO A 242 1.25 13.70 2.38
N ASP A 243 2.00 12.62 2.36
CA ASP A 243 1.52 11.30 1.95
C ASP A 243 0.53 10.70 2.97
N PHE A 244 0.72 11.02 4.27
CA PHE A 244 -0.27 10.67 5.29
C PHE A 244 -1.57 11.46 5.11
N ALA A 245 -1.49 12.74 4.73
CA ALA A 245 -2.66 13.55 4.42
C ALA A 245 -3.44 12.98 3.23
N GLU A 246 -2.73 12.57 2.17
CA GLU A 246 -3.28 11.90 1.00
C GLU A 246 -3.99 10.59 1.38
N ALA A 247 -3.31 9.70 2.09
CA ALA A 247 -3.86 8.41 2.52
C ALA A 247 -5.09 8.56 3.42
N MET A 248 -5.09 9.53 4.32
CA MET A 248 -6.25 9.83 5.17
C MET A 248 -7.43 10.36 4.37
N ALA A 249 -7.18 11.30 3.46
CA ALA A 249 -8.21 11.86 2.60
C ALA A 249 -8.84 10.77 1.71
N LYS A 250 -8.01 9.91 1.11
CA LYS A 250 -8.44 8.76 0.30
C LYS A 250 -9.29 7.78 1.11
N GLY A 251 -8.83 7.38 2.29
CA GLY A 251 -9.58 6.48 3.17
C GLY A 251 -10.92 7.08 3.63
N TRP A 252 -10.96 8.38 3.92
CA TRP A 252 -12.19 9.08 4.30
C TRP A 252 -13.16 9.23 3.12
N ALA A 253 -12.63 9.56 1.94
CA ALA A 253 -13.40 9.73 0.72
C ALA A 253 -14.12 8.44 0.28
N ALA A 254 -13.64 7.27 0.67
CA ALA A 254 -14.30 5.99 0.41
C ALA A 254 -15.75 5.94 0.96
N THR A 255 -16.01 6.64 2.06
CA THR A 255 -17.33 6.69 2.69
C THR A 255 -18.02 8.04 2.55
N LYS A 256 -17.25 9.14 2.58
CA LYS A 256 -17.74 10.52 2.65
C LYS A 256 -16.85 11.45 1.81
N PRO A 257 -16.93 11.39 0.48
CA PRO A 257 -16.00 12.09 -0.41
C PRO A 257 -16.08 13.62 -0.28
N GLU A 258 -17.26 14.18 -0.13
CA GLU A 258 -17.44 15.63 0.02
C GLU A 258 -16.85 16.16 1.34
N GLU A 259 -17.05 15.41 2.44
CA GLU A 259 -16.47 15.79 3.75
C GLU A 259 -14.93 15.69 3.72
N ALA A 260 -14.40 14.65 3.09
CA ALA A 260 -12.96 14.46 2.90
C ALA A 260 -12.33 15.58 2.08
N LEU A 261 -12.97 15.98 0.98
CA LEU A 261 -12.51 17.09 0.14
C LEU A 261 -12.60 18.43 0.88
N ALA A 262 -13.69 18.67 1.60
CA ALA A 262 -13.82 19.89 2.43
C ALA A 262 -12.72 19.99 3.49
N TRP A 263 -12.37 18.87 4.13
CA TRP A 263 -11.24 18.81 5.06
C TRP A 263 -9.90 19.06 4.36
N ALA A 264 -9.64 18.41 3.23
CA ALA A 264 -8.40 18.57 2.45
C ALA A 264 -8.16 20.04 2.04
N LYS A 265 -9.23 20.74 1.62
CA LYS A 265 -9.21 22.19 1.29
C LYS A 265 -8.82 23.07 2.47
N GLY A 266 -9.13 22.65 3.69
CA GLY A 266 -8.87 23.43 4.92
C GLY A 266 -7.50 23.15 5.56
N LEU A 267 -6.70 22.26 5.01
CA LEU A 267 -5.35 21.95 5.52
C LEU A 267 -4.34 23.08 5.18
N PRO A 268 -3.24 23.16 5.94
CA PRO A 268 -2.09 23.97 5.55
C PRO A 268 -1.59 23.62 4.14
N ASP A 269 -1.03 24.61 3.43
CA ASP A 269 -0.62 24.50 2.03
C ASP A 269 0.33 23.32 1.75
N ASP A 270 1.21 23.00 2.72
CA ASP A 270 2.16 21.89 2.62
C ASP A 270 1.51 20.49 2.65
N LEU A 271 0.24 20.39 3.04
CA LEU A 271 -0.53 19.14 3.12
C LEU A 271 -1.70 19.11 2.16
N SER A 272 -2.27 20.28 1.89
CA SER A 272 -3.55 20.43 1.22
C SER A 272 -3.55 19.84 -0.19
N ALA A 273 -2.52 20.07 -0.98
CA ALA A 273 -2.44 19.57 -2.35
C ALA A 273 -2.53 18.03 -2.39
N LYS A 274 -1.70 17.37 -1.60
CA LYS A 274 -1.69 15.90 -1.51
C LYS A 274 -3.00 15.32 -0.95
N ALA A 275 -3.58 15.98 0.07
CA ALA A 275 -4.88 15.56 0.61
C ALA A 275 -6.01 15.73 -0.42
N VAL A 276 -5.96 16.79 -1.25
CA VAL A 276 -6.91 16.97 -2.36
C VAL A 276 -6.76 15.85 -3.37
N THR A 277 -5.54 15.46 -3.77
CA THR A 277 -5.32 14.30 -4.66
C THR A 277 -6.02 13.06 -4.10
N GLY A 278 -5.75 12.67 -2.85
CA GLY A 278 -6.35 11.48 -2.26
C GLY A 278 -7.88 11.54 -2.12
N ALA A 279 -8.45 12.72 -1.81
CA ALA A 279 -9.91 12.89 -1.77
C ALA A 279 -10.54 12.81 -3.16
N MET A 280 -9.87 13.36 -4.17
CA MET A 280 -10.35 13.40 -5.55
C MET A 280 -10.35 12.04 -6.23
N GLU A 281 -9.36 11.17 -5.99
CA GLU A 281 -9.28 9.84 -6.60
C GLU A 281 -10.60 9.07 -6.48
N HIS A 282 -11.17 9.04 -5.28
CA HIS A 282 -12.44 8.31 -5.07
C HIS A 282 -13.66 9.02 -5.65
N LEU A 283 -13.63 10.36 -5.69
CA LEU A 283 -14.67 11.15 -6.31
C LEU A 283 -14.67 10.97 -7.85
N VAL A 284 -13.48 10.90 -8.44
CA VAL A 284 -13.27 10.61 -9.88
C VAL A 284 -13.88 9.27 -10.28
N GLU A 285 -13.69 8.24 -9.47
CA GLU A 285 -14.28 6.92 -9.71
C GLU A 285 -15.82 6.91 -9.61
N LYS A 286 -16.38 7.61 -8.62
CA LYS A 286 -17.83 7.57 -8.32
C LYS A 286 -18.66 8.55 -9.13
N ASP A 287 -18.19 9.78 -9.25
CA ASP A 287 -18.90 10.87 -9.94
C ASP A 287 -17.90 11.83 -10.58
N PHE A 288 -17.47 11.48 -11.78
CA PHE A 288 -16.48 12.24 -12.54
C PHE A 288 -16.93 13.69 -12.81
N ALA A 289 -18.20 13.91 -13.11
CA ALA A 289 -18.72 15.25 -13.37
C ALA A 289 -18.68 16.15 -12.14
N LEU A 290 -18.97 15.56 -10.97
CA LEU A 290 -18.80 16.25 -9.68
C LEU A 290 -17.32 16.55 -9.41
N ALA A 291 -16.43 15.60 -9.66
CA ALA A 291 -14.99 15.79 -9.50
C ALA A 291 -14.46 16.94 -10.35
N VAL A 292 -14.83 17.03 -11.62
CA VAL A 292 -14.45 18.13 -12.52
C VAL A 292 -14.98 19.47 -12.01
N ARG A 293 -16.24 19.52 -11.57
CA ARG A 293 -16.84 20.76 -11.03
C ARG A 293 -16.13 21.23 -9.77
N GLU A 294 -15.84 20.32 -8.84
CA GLU A 294 -15.12 20.62 -7.61
C GLU A 294 -13.70 21.09 -7.91
N ALA A 295 -12.98 20.41 -8.81
CA ALA A 295 -11.65 20.82 -9.25
C ALA A 295 -11.62 22.23 -9.81
N GLY A 296 -12.61 22.61 -10.62
CA GLY A 296 -12.73 23.96 -11.20
C GLY A 296 -12.95 25.08 -10.18
N SER A 297 -13.39 24.74 -8.96
CA SER A 297 -13.62 25.70 -7.87
C SER A 297 -12.41 25.87 -6.94
N LEU A 298 -11.34 25.08 -7.11
CA LEU A 298 -10.19 25.06 -6.20
C LEU A 298 -9.19 26.20 -6.46
N PRO A 299 -8.45 26.65 -5.43
CA PRO A 299 -7.29 27.52 -5.61
C PRO A 299 -6.22 26.85 -6.49
N PRO A 300 -5.33 27.61 -7.17
CA PRO A 300 -4.43 27.07 -8.19
C PRO A 300 -3.62 25.84 -7.80
N ALA A 301 -3.00 25.83 -6.62
CA ALA A 301 -2.19 24.68 -6.18
C ALA A 301 -3.03 23.42 -5.90
N GLN A 302 -4.22 23.58 -5.33
CA GLN A 302 -5.16 22.50 -5.09
C GLN A 302 -5.84 22.05 -6.40
N GLN A 303 -6.10 22.98 -7.32
CA GLN A 303 -6.62 22.70 -8.65
C GLN A 303 -5.62 21.88 -9.46
N ASP A 304 -4.34 22.19 -9.41
CA ASP A 304 -3.28 21.43 -10.07
C ASP A 304 -3.23 19.97 -9.55
N ALA A 305 -3.32 19.79 -8.23
CA ALA A 305 -3.40 18.46 -7.62
C ALA A 305 -4.66 17.69 -8.02
N ALA A 306 -5.80 18.37 -8.11
CA ALA A 306 -7.06 17.77 -8.57
C ALA A 306 -7.02 17.37 -10.06
N LEU A 307 -6.35 18.15 -10.90
CA LEU A 307 -6.12 17.82 -12.31
C LEU A 307 -5.29 16.54 -12.46
N LEU A 308 -4.28 16.34 -11.61
CA LEU A 308 -3.52 15.10 -11.57
C LEU A 308 -4.43 13.90 -11.26
N ALA A 309 -5.28 13.99 -10.25
CA ALA A 309 -6.23 12.92 -9.92
C ALA A 309 -7.28 12.70 -11.04
N LEU A 310 -7.71 13.76 -11.73
CA LEU A 310 -8.63 13.64 -12.87
C LEU A 310 -7.98 12.95 -14.06
N SER A 311 -6.67 13.14 -14.30
CA SER A 311 -5.94 12.46 -15.38
C SER A 311 -5.93 10.95 -15.21
N ASP A 312 -5.78 10.47 -13.97
CA ASP A 312 -5.81 9.03 -13.65
C ASP A 312 -7.20 8.40 -13.87
N GLY A 313 -8.25 9.22 -13.89
CA GLY A 313 -9.63 8.78 -14.15
C GLY A 313 -10.05 8.81 -15.62
N LEU A 314 -9.15 9.22 -16.52
CA LEU A 314 -9.39 9.15 -17.96
C LEU A 314 -9.22 7.72 -18.46
N ASN A 315 -9.95 7.37 -19.48
CA ASN A 315 -9.85 6.10 -20.19
C ASN A 315 -10.28 6.29 -21.66
N ASP A 316 -9.83 5.38 -22.50
CA ASP A 316 -10.04 5.41 -23.96
C ASP A 316 -11.52 5.37 -24.39
N ASP A 317 -12.45 5.06 -23.47
CA ASP A 317 -13.86 4.77 -23.81
C ASP A 317 -14.81 5.96 -23.60
N ASP A 318 -14.36 7.09 -22.98
CA ASP A 318 -15.24 8.21 -22.63
C ASP A 318 -14.75 9.58 -23.14
N PRO A 319 -15.04 9.94 -24.40
CA PRO A 319 -14.67 11.23 -24.97
C PRO A 319 -15.20 12.44 -24.20
N ALA A 320 -16.34 12.29 -23.51
CA ALA A 320 -16.93 13.40 -22.76
C ALA A 320 -16.10 13.75 -21.52
N ARG A 321 -15.42 12.78 -20.92
CA ARG A 321 -14.48 13.04 -19.83
C ARG A 321 -13.25 13.81 -20.31
N VAL A 322 -12.70 13.39 -21.45
CA VAL A 322 -11.56 14.08 -22.08
C VAL A 322 -11.90 15.55 -22.34
N GLU A 323 -13.06 15.83 -22.94
CA GLU A 323 -13.50 17.21 -23.21
C GLU A 323 -13.62 18.05 -21.94
N GLN A 324 -14.20 17.49 -20.86
CA GLN A 324 -14.33 18.16 -19.57
C GLN A 324 -12.96 18.49 -18.95
N VAL A 325 -12.03 17.55 -18.98
CA VAL A 325 -10.66 17.77 -18.46
C VAL A 325 -9.92 18.81 -19.28
N LEU A 326 -9.97 18.73 -20.61
CA LEU A 326 -9.31 19.69 -21.50
C LEU A 326 -9.85 21.12 -21.36
N LYS A 327 -11.15 21.27 -21.09
CA LYS A 327 -11.73 22.57 -20.76
C LYS A 327 -11.12 23.12 -19.48
N LEU A 328 -11.03 22.31 -18.42
CA LEU A 328 -10.45 22.72 -17.14
C LEU A 328 -8.94 23.01 -17.28
N VAL A 329 -8.21 22.20 -18.05
CA VAL A 329 -6.80 22.43 -18.41
C VAL A 329 -6.62 23.81 -19.08
N GLY A 330 -7.53 24.20 -19.96
CA GLY A 330 -7.49 25.50 -20.63
C GLY A 330 -7.68 26.70 -19.70
N GLU A 331 -8.39 26.52 -18.60
CA GLU A 331 -8.73 27.57 -17.62
C GLU A 331 -7.74 27.60 -16.42
N ALA A 332 -7.03 26.51 -16.12
CA ALA A 332 -6.17 26.37 -14.97
C ALA A 332 -4.82 27.11 -15.13
N ALA A 333 -4.19 27.43 -14.02
CA ALA A 333 -2.81 27.95 -14.00
C ALA A 333 -1.79 26.88 -14.43
N GLU A 334 -0.64 27.27 -14.96
CA GLU A 334 0.46 26.34 -15.26
C GLU A 334 0.91 25.60 -14.00
N GLY A 335 1.09 24.29 -14.14
CA GLY A 335 1.53 23.38 -13.09
C GLY A 335 1.73 21.96 -13.59
N PRO A 336 2.41 21.11 -12.81
CA PRO A 336 2.69 19.72 -13.21
C PRO A 336 1.42 18.88 -13.36
N GLY A 337 0.40 19.06 -12.53
CA GLY A 337 -0.87 18.35 -12.64
C GLY A 337 -1.66 18.76 -13.88
N ARG A 338 -1.65 20.06 -14.22
CA ARG A 338 -2.22 20.55 -15.49
C ARG A 338 -1.52 19.95 -16.70
N ALA A 339 -0.19 19.89 -16.66
CA ALA A 339 0.62 19.32 -17.75
C ALA A 339 0.33 17.82 -17.93
N GLU A 340 0.29 17.06 -16.83
CA GLU A 340 0.00 15.62 -16.89
C GLU A 340 -1.44 15.35 -17.37
N ALA A 341 -2.42 16.12 -16.89
CA ALA A 341 -3.79 16.03 -17.35
C ALA A 341 -3.92 16.32 -18.86
N ALA A 342 -3.18 17.29 -19.37
CA ALA A 342 -3.14 17.58 -20.80
C ALA A 342 -2.52 16.43 -21.60
N LYS A 343 -1.43 15.85 -21.12
CA LYS A 343 -0.74 14.72 -21.73
C LYS A 343 -1.66 13.51 -21.83
N GLN A 344 -2.26 13.10 -20.71
CA GLN A 344 -3.16 11.94 -20.66
C GLN A 344 -4.40 12.16 -21.54
N ALA A 345 -5.02 13.34 -21.45
CA ALA A 345 -6.18 13.67 -22.25
C ALA A 345 -5.88 13.64 -23.77
N LEU A 346 -4.68 14.11 -24.17
CA LEU A 346 -4.27 14.03 -25.59
C LEU A 346 -3.88 12.61 -26.02
N ASP A 347 -3.32 11.80 -25.13
CA ASP A 347 -3.08 10.39 -25.42
C ASP A 347 -4.40 9.67 -25.71
N ASP A 348 -5.38 9.77 -24.83
CA ASP A 348 -6.70 9.13 -25.00
C ASP A 348 -7.47 9.68 -26.22
N TRP A 349 -7.48 11.00 -26.40
CA TRP A 349 -8.20 11.60 -27.52
C TRP A 349 -7.58 11.25 -28.88
N THR A 350 -6.25 11.21 -28.97
CA THR A 350 -5.55 10.86 -30.22
C THR A 350 -5.88 9.43 -30.67
N ARG A 351 -6.10 8.50 -29.73
CA ARG A 351 -6.54 7.14 -30.07
C ARG A 351 -7.90 7.11 -30.73
N GLN A 352 -8.77 8.07 -30.44
CA GLN A 352 -10.12 8.17 -30.95
C GLN A 352 -10.18 9.06 -32.20
N ASP A 353 -9.71 10.31 -32.09
CA ASP A 353 -9.76 11.34 -33.12
C ASP A 353 -8.46 12.17 -33.16
N PRO A 354 -7.44 11.69 -33.87
CA PRO A 354 -6.14 12.35 -33.94
C PRO A 354 -6.21 13.74 -34.59
N GLU A 355 -7.15 13.97 -35.49
CA GLU A 355 -7.33 15.25 -36.19
C GLU A 355 -7.87 16.33 -35.23
N ALA A 356 -8.86 16.01 -34.43
CA ALA A 356 -9.43 16.91 -33.46
C ALA A 356 -8.42 17.17 -32.31
N ALA A 357 -7.67 16.15 -31.85
CA ALA A 357 -6.61 16.30 -30.87
C ALA A 357 -5.48 17.24 -31.34
N SER A 358 -5.04 17.07 -32.59
CA SER A 358 -4.06 17.96 -33.22
C SER A 358 -4.55 19.40 -33.36
N ALA A 359 -5.83 19.60 -33.72
CA ALA A 359 -6.44 20.91 -33.82
C ALA A 359 -6.51 21.63 -32.48
N TRP A 360 -6.87 20.94 -31.42
CA TRP A 360 -6.84 21.49 -30.05
C TRP A 360 -5.42 21.89 -29.63
N LEU A 361 -4.44 21.01 -29.85
CA LEU A 361 -3.03 21.25 -29.52
C LEU A 361 -2.47 22.47 -30.26
N ALA A 362 -2.84 22.66 -31.53
CA ALA A 362 -2.42 23.82 -32.33
C ALA A 362 -2.91 25.15 -31.74
N ALA A 363 -4.05 25.15 -31.06
CA ALA A 363 -4.62 26.35 -30.43
C ALA A 363 -3.99 26.68 -29.06
N GLN A 364 -3.19 25.78 -28.47
CA GLN A 364 -2.62 25.99 -27.15
C GLN A 364 -1.41 26.94 -27.21
N PRO A 365 -1.26 27.84 -26.21
CA PRO A 365 -0.08 28.69 -26.09
C PRO A 365 1.16 27.85 -25.80
N ALA A 366 2.33 28.38 -26.15
CA ALA A 366 3.61 27.76 -25.77
C ALA A 366 3.74 27.73 -24.24
N GLY A 367 4.18 26.58 -23.69
CA GLY A 367 4.35 26.37 -22.25
C GLY A 367 4.49 24.89 -21.92
N GLN A 368 4.68 24.61 -20.64
CA GLN A 368 4.87 23.24 -20.12
C GLN A 368 3.68 22.34 -20.48
N THR A 369 2.46 22.84 -20.33
CA THR A 369 1.22 22.09 -20.66
C THR A 369 1.18 21.67 -22.12
N ARG A 370 1.55 22.59 -23.06
CA ARG A 370 1.59 22.28 -24.49
C ARG A 370 2.66 21.25 -24.82
N GLU A 371 3.81 21.31 -24.19
CA GLU A 371 4.89 20.32 -24.40
C GLU A 371 4.49 18.94 -23.90
N ALA A 372 3.85 18.84 -22.72
CA ALA A 372 3.33 17.58 -22.22
C ALA A 372 2.20 17.01 -23.10
N ALA A 373 1.30 17.88 -23.61
CA ALA A 373 0.26 17.48 -24.56
C ALA A 373 0.83 16.94 -25.87
N ILE A 374 1.95 17.49 -26.36
CA ILE A 374 2.69 16.95 -27.53
C ILE A 374 3.17 15.52 -27.24
N GLU A 375 3.67 15.23 -26.04
CA GLU A 375 4.08 13.87 -25.68
C GLU A 375 2.95 12.88 -25.77
N GLY A 376 1.79 13.20 -25.16
CA GLY A 376 0.61 12.34 -25.19
C GLY A 376 0.15 12.07 -26.61
N LEU A 377 -0.06 13.13 -27.39
CA LEU A 377 -0.48 13.01 -28.79
C LEU A 377 0.51 12.18 -29.61
N ALA A 378 1.80 12.48 -29.52
CA ALA A 378 2.81 11.83 -30.34
C ALA A 378 2.95 10.34 -30.02
N GLY A 379 2.93 9.98 -28.72
CA GLY A 379 2.96 8.60 -28.27
C GLY A 379 1.76 7.82 -28.81
N ALA A 380 0.57 8.32 -28.57
CA ALA A 380 -0.68 7.67 -28.99
C ALA A 380 -0.82 7.55 -30.53
N ALA A 381 -0.44 8.58 -31.28
CA ALA A 381 -0.47 8.56 -32.75
C ALA A 381 0.39 7.42 -33.34
N VAL A 382 1.55 7.17 -32.73
CA VAL A 382 2.46 6.10 -33.12
C VAL A 382 1.98 4.74 -32.64
N ASP A 383 1.59 4.61 -31.37
CA ASP A 383 1.20 3.33 -30.77
C ASP A 383 -0.12 2.82 -31.32
N ALA A 384 -1.12 3.69 -31.50
CA ALA A 384 -2.41 3.34 -32.08
C ALA A 384 -2.35 3.19 -33.60
N LYS A 385 -1.22 3.49 -34.25
CA LYS A 385 -1.02 3.46 -35.71
C LYS A 385 -2.02 4.33 -36.46
N LYS A 386 -2.44 5.44 -35.85
CA LYS A 386 -3.45 6.33 -36.41
C LYS A 386 -2.84 7.34 -37.37
N ASP A 387 -1.86 8.11 -36.90
CA ASP A 387 -1.12 9.09 -37.69
C ASP A 387 0.30 9.32 -37.13
N PRO A 388 1.21 8.36 -37.32
CA PRO A 388 2.58 8.48 -36.79
C PRO A 388 3.34 9.69 -37.36
N GLU A 389 3.06 10.08 -38.61
CA GLU A 389 3.69 11.23 -39.24
C GLU A 389 3.35 12.52 -38.52
N ALA A 390 2.08 12.79 -38.28
CA ALA A 390 1.65 13.95 -37.52
C ALA A 390 2.20 13.94 -36.08
N GLY A 391 2.22 12.79 -35.39
CA GLY A 391 2.84 12.66 -34.08
C GLY A 391 4.29 13.04 -34.04
N LEU A 392 5.09 12.62 -35.03
CA LEU A 392 6.50 12.98 -35.14
C LEU A 392 6.72 14.43 -35.56
N GLU A 393 5.88 15.02 -36.41
CA GLU A 393 5.91 16.44 -36.72
C GLU A 393 5.66 17.30 -35.49
N TRP A 394 4.75 16.90 -34.60
CA TRP A 394 4.56 17.54 -33.30
C TRP A 394 5.77 17.36 -32.38
N THR A 395 6.35 16.14 -32.28
CA THR A 395 7.55 15.90 -31.48
C THR A 395 8.72 16.80 -31.92
N ALA A 396 8.87 17.00 -33.22
CA ALA A 396 9.96 17.79 -33.79
C ALA A 396 9.94 19.28 -33.43
N VAL A 397 8.83 19.81 -32.91
CA VAL A 397 8.70 21.23 -32.48
C VAL A 397 8.87 21.42 -30.99
N LEU A 398 9.14 20.39 -30.20
CA LEU A 398 9.47 20.52 -28.79
C LEU A 398 10.69 21.42 -28.58
N THR A 399 10.65 22.24 -27.55
CA THR A 399 11.67 23.28 -27.31
C THR A 399 12.92 22.75 -26.65
N ASP A 400 12.81 21.73 -25.76
CA ASP A 400 13.98 21.08 -25.16
C ASP A 400 14.63 20.09 -26.16
N PRO A 401 15.88 20.35 -26.61
CA PRO A 401 16.52 19.49 -27.60
C PRO A 401 16.80 18.06 -27.08
N SER A 402 17.07 17.91 -25.79
CA SER A 402 17.35 16.60 -25.21
C SER A 402 16.10 15.75 -25.16
N HIS A 403 15.01 16.32 -24.63
CA HIS A 403 13.70 15.68 -24.55
C HIS A 403 13.14 15.36 -25.95
N ARG A 404 13.19 16.34 -26.86
CA ARG A 404 12.82 16.14 -28.27
C ARG A 404 13.57 14.96 -28.89
N GLY A 405 14.90 14.91 -28.71
CA GLY A 405 15.72 13.84 -29.26
C GLY A 405 15.40 12.46 -28.68
N GLN A 406 15.06 12.36 -27.41
CA GLN A 406 14.63 11.12 -26.77
C GLN A 406 13.29 10.63 -27.34
N LEU A 407 12.29 11.50 -27.41
CA LEU A 407 10.97 11.17 -27.94
C LEU A 407 11.00 10.83 -29.45
N LEU A 408 11.76 11.57 -30.25
CA LEU A 408 11.97 11.23 -31.66
C LEU A 408 12.56 9.83 -31.83
N LYS A 409 13.57 9.46 -31.03
CA LYS A 409 14.17 8.12 -31.08
C LYS A 409 13.13 7.04 -30.69
N ALA A 410 12.41 7.25 -29.60
CA ALA A 410 11.41 6.29 -29.13
C ALA A 410 10.31 6.08 -30.18
N ASN A 411 9.73 7.17 -30.67
CA ASN A 411 8.59 7.13 -31.60
C ASN A 411 9.01 6.60 -33.00
N VAL A 412 10.17 7.00 -33.52
CA VAL A 412 10.68 6.45 -34.80
C VAL A 412 10.99 4.96 -34.68
N ALA A 413 11.61 4.53 -33.57
CA ALA A 413 11.88 3.12 -33.35
C ALA A 413 10.59 2.30 -33.21
N GLN A 414 9.57 2.84 -32.54
CA GLN A 414 8.26 2.20 -32.41
C GLN A 414 7.54 2.12 -33.77
N TRP A 415 7.52 3.21 -34.53
CA TRP A 415 6.95 3.19 -35.88
C TRP A 415 7.65 2.18 -36.78
N ALA A 416 8.98 2.13 -36.76
CA ALA A 416 9.77 1.22 -37.58
C ALA A 416 9.48 -0.27 -37.33
N LYS A 417 9.00 -0.65 -36.13
CA LYS A 417 8.62 -2.03 -35.83
C LYS A 417 7.48 -2.54 -36.72
N TYR A 418 6.55 -1.67 -37.12
CA TYR A 418 5.42 -2.07 -37.95
C TYR A 418 5.46 -1.48 -39.37
N ASP A 419 6.10 -0.32 -39.59
CA ASP A 419 6.33 0.26 -40.93
C ASP A 419 7.68 0.97 -41.04
N ALA A 420 8.74 0.18 -41.18
CA ALA A 420 10.11 0.69 -41.30
C ALA A 420 10.31 1.55 -42.56
N ALA A 421 9.57 1.28 -43.64
CA ALA A 421 9.72 2.01 -44.90
C ALA A 421 9.11 3.43 -44.77
N ALA A 422 7.92 3.58 -44.22
CA ALA A 422 7.29 4.87 -43.95
C ALA A 422 8.12 5.68 -42.93
N ALA A 423 8.53 5.08 -41.82
CA ALA A 423 9.39 5.73 -40.82
C ALA A 423 10.67 6.27 -41.45
N ARG A 424 11.34 5.49 -42.30
CA ARG A 424 12.55 5.88 -42.99
C ARG A 424 12.29 7.03 -43.97
N SER A 425 11.21 6.96 -44.73
CA SER A 425 10.82 8.01 -45.67
C SER A 425 10.61 9.35 -44.94
N TRP A 426 9.91 9.33 -43.82
CA TRP A 426 9.68 10.52 -43.01
C TRP A 426 11.00 11.10 -42.47
N VAL A 427 11.88 10.27 -41.89
CA VAL A 427 13.19 10.73 -41.39
C VAL A 427 14.01 11.39 -42.51
N GLN A 428 13.93 10.90 -43.75
CA GLN A 428 14.67 11.46 -44.89
C GLN A 428 14.07 12.77 -45.42
N SER A 429 12.75 12.90 -45.39
CA SER A 429 12.03 14.02 -46.05
C SER A 429 11.59 15.13 -45.11
N SER A 430 11.42 14.88 -43.78
CA SER A 430 10.95 15.89 -42.87
C SER A 430 11.86 17.12 -42.81
N VAL A 431 11.28 18.29 -43.05
CA VAL A 431 11.97 19.58 -43.04
C VAL A 431 12.31 20.08 -41.63
N ARG A 432 11.74 19.45 -40.62
CA ARG A 432 11.93 19.82 -39.22
C ARG A 432 13.15 19.16 -38.57
N LEU A 433 13.67 18.11 -39.20
CA LEU A 433 14.84 17.40 -38.69
C LEU A 433 16.14 18.05 -39.17
N THR A 434 17.10 18.17 -38.26
CA THR A 434 18.49 18.54 -38.59
C THR A 434 19.23 17.35 -39.18
N ASP A 435 20.39 17.58 -39.79
CA ASP A 435 21.26 16.48 -40.29
C ASP A 435 21.74 15.58 -39.13
N ALA A 436 21.99 16.17 -37.95
CA ALA A 436 22.34 15.42 -36.75
C ALA A 436 21.17 14.51 -36.26
N ASP A 437 19.92 14.99 -36.32
CA ASP A 437 18.76 14.15 -36.01
C ASP A 437 18.66 12.98 -36.98
N ARG A 438 18.85 13.22 -38.31
CA ARG A 438 18.81 12.17 -39.32
C ARG A 438 19.90 11.11 -39.13
N GLU A 439 21.11 11.53 -38.80
CA GLU A 439 22.21 10.62 -38.52
C GLU A 439 21.87 9.63 -37.40
N VAL A 440 21.20 10.09 -36.37
CA VAL A 440 20.80 9.28 -35.22
C VAL A 440 19.55 8.43 -35.49
N LEU A 441 18.59 8.93 -36.25
CA LEU A 441 17.29 8.28 -36.45
C LEU A 441 17.29 7.24 -37.59
N LEU A 442 18.06 7.47 -38.68
CA LEU A 442 18.07 6.56 -39.81
C LEU A 442 18.49 5.11 -39.47
N PRO A 443 19.46 4.85 -38.58
CA PRO A 443 19.76 3.49 -38.14
C PRO A 443 18.60 2.75 -37.52
N LEU A 444 17.71 3.46 -36.80
CA LEU A 444 16.54 2.88 -36.10
C LEU A 444 15.45 2.38 -37.08
N THR A 445 15.49 2.83 -38.35
CA THR A 445 14.53 2.42 -39.38
C THR A 445 15.01 1.23 -40.24
N ARG A 446 16.08 0.53 -39.83
CA ARG A 446 16.55 -0.69 -40.53
C ARG A 446 15.74 -1.86 -39.98
N LYS A 447 15.15 -2.66 -40.88
CA LYS A 447 14.64 -3.98 -40.51
C LYS A 447 15.84 -4.85 -40.10
N GLU A 448 15.79 -5.41 -38.90
CA GLU A 448 16.65 -6.53 -38.53
C GLU A 448 16.35 -7.77 -39.38
#